data_d7228e5a7d86d5426ca961f0bc78199b
#
_entry.id   d7228e5a7d86d5426ca961f0bc78199b
#
_cell.length_a   1.000
_cell.length_b   1.000
_cell.length_c   1.000
_cell.angle_alpha   90.00
_cell.angle_beta   90.00
_cell.angle_gamma   90.00
#
_symmetry.space_group_name_H-M   'P 1'
#
loop_
_entity.id
_entity.type
_entity.pdbx_description
1 polymer ?
#
loop_
_entity_poly.entity_id
_entity_poly.type
_entity_poly.pdbx_seq_one_letter_code
_entity_poly.pdbx_strand_id
1 'polypeptide(L)'
;MIYVCTACKKRLDNPTKPLGLCPCGNPLSVHYDWEGIEGDIDVNTDDHSLWRYKRVLPNVEKEEIVSLGEGWSPLIPMAHHIFIKDETVNPTGSFKDRGMAMAVTMAKAQGVESICLPSAGNAGVSAAAYCQKAGIDCHVFLPETIPDSFKKATDQYGANIILEGQTISDAAHKMLESKEENWFDISTLKEPFRVEGKKTLGYEIAEQMNWELPDVIIYPTGGGTGLIGMWKAFQEMKGLGWISGPLPRMVAAQSDGCAPVVKAFQGMEKSIEFWDKSNTIALGLNVPGPLGGNWMLHVLSECNGIAVSAKESDVEKATEDFNKMCNIHASPEVGVVWSAYHSLKNRGWIGLNEKVVLFATGIERC
;
A
#
# COMPACT_ATOMS: atom_id res chain seq x y z
N MET A 1 -0.76 -3.86 21.92
CA MET A 1 -0.11 -4.12 20.61
C MET A 1 1.26 -4.71 20.83
N ILE A 2 1.67 -5.67 20.02
CA ILE A 2 2.98 -6.30 20.03
C ILE A 2 3.57 -6.14 18.64
N TYR A 3 4.85 -5.80 18.55
CA TYR A 3 5.55 -5.66 17.28
C TYR A 3 6.47 -6.86 17.09
N VAL A 4 6.37 -7.50 15.93
CA VAL A 4 7.15 -8.69 15.61
C VAL A 4 7.95 -8.46 14.35
N CYS A 5 9.24 -8.69 14.41
CA CYS A 5 10.10 -8.59 13.23
C CYS A 5 9.71 -9.64 12.19
N THR A 6 9.54 -9.21 10.94
CA THR A 6 9.16 -10.09 9.83
C THR A 6 10.22 -11.14 9.51
N ALA A 7 11.50 -10.85 9.79
CA ALA A 7 12.63 -11.76 9.53
C ALA A 7 13.08 -12.53 10.77
N CYS A 8 13.63 -11.84 11.79
CA CYS A 8 14.24 -12.51 12.95
C CYS A 8 13.23 -12.91 14.05
N LYS A 9 11.95 -12.58 13.89
CA LYS A 9 10.83 -12.90 14.80
C LYS A 9 10.97 -12.30 16.20
N LYS A 10 11.93 -11.38 16.43
CA LYS A 10 12.05 -10.66 17.69
C LYS A 10 10.76 -9.91 17.99
N ARG A 11 10.27 -10.06 19.22
CA ARG A 11 9.10 -9.30 19.74
C ARG A 11 9.59 -8.05 20.46
N LEU A 12 8.87 -6.95 20.27
CA LEU A 12 9.08 -5.69 20.93
C LEU A 12 7.74 -5.26 21.55
N ASP A 13 7.73 -5.15 22.87
CA ASP A 13 6.52 -4.79 23.62
C ASP A 13 6.62 -3.33 24.05
N ASN A 14 5.51 -2.57 23.88
CA ASN A 14 5.31 -1.21 24.36
C ASN A 14 6.55 -0.28 24.23
N PRO A 15 6.99 0.04 23.02
CA PRO A 15 8.12 0.93 22.83
C PRO A 15 7.80 2.33 23.34
N THR A 16 8.75 2.94 24.03
CA THR A 16 8.63 4.32 24.55
C THR A 16 8.94 5.39 23.51
N LYS A 17 9.37 5.01 22.31
CA LYS A 17 9.73 5.89 21.19
C LYS A 17 9.04 5.40 19.91
N PRO A 18 8.82 6.27 18.92
CA PRO A 18 8.34 5.87 17.62
C PRO A 18 9.18 4.73 17.04
N LEU A 19 8.51 3.65 16.62
CA LEU A 19 9.17 2.47 16.09
C LEU A 19 9.45 2.61 14.61
N GLY A 20 10.72 2.48 14.26
CA GLY A 20 11.16 2.26 12.89
C GLY A 20 11.33 0.76 12.59
N LEU A 21 12.50 0.42 12.04
CA LEU A 21 12.85 -0.98 11.75
C LEU A 21 13.24 -1.75 13.03
N CYS A 22 13.18 -3.08 12.94
CA CYS A 22 13.85 -3.96 13.89
C CYS A 22 15.38 -3.67 13.90
N PRO A 23 16.08 -3.85 15.01
CA PRO A 23 17.55 -3.74 15.04
C PRO A 23 18.30 -4.61 14.01
N CYS A 24 17.66 -5.65 13.46
CA CYS A 24 18.21 -6.44 12.36
C CYS A 24 18.00 -5.82 10.96
N GLY A 25 17.44 -4.59 10.88
CA GLY A 25 17.19 -3.87 9.63
C GLY A 25 15.90 -4.26 8.87
N ASN A 26 15.09 -5.16 9.42
CA ASN A 26 13.87 -5.63 8.74
C ASN A 26 12.59 -4.97 9.28
N PRO A 27 11.50 -4.94 8.48
CA PRO A 27 10.23 -4.38 8.89
C PRO A 27 9.61 -5.07 10.11
N LEU A 28 8.79 -4.31 10.83
CA LEU A 28 7.97 -4.79 11.93
C LEU A 28 6.53 -4.99 11.47
N SER A 29 5.91 -6.08 11.92
CA SER A 29 4.49 -6.33 11.82
C SER A 29 3.82 -6.04 13.16
N VAL A 30 2.67 -5.37 13.14
CA VAL A 30 1.84 -5.13 14.34
C VAL A 30 0.95 -6.33 14.58
N HIS A 31 0.90 -6.80 15.81
CA HIS A 31 -0.01 -7.85 16.27
C HIS A 31 -0.87 -7.32 17.42
N TYR A 32 -2.10 -7.78 17.47
CA TYR A 32 -3.07 -7.38 18.45
C TYR A 32 -3.45 -8.56 19.33
N ASP A 33 -3.88 -8.24 20.52
CA ASP A 33 -4.65 -9.15 21.36
C ASP A 33 -6.13 -8.91 21.03
N TRP A 34 -6.79 -9.94 20.55
CA TRP A 34 -8.19 -9.89 20.13
C TRP A 34 -9.18 -10.38 21.19
N GLU A 35 -8.72 -10.56 22.44
CA GLU A 35 -9.59 -11.03 23.53
C GLU A 35 -10.82 -10.11 23.66
N GLY A 36 -12.00 -10.72 23.59
CA GLY A 36 -13.29 -10.02 23.67
C GLY A 36 -13.78 -9.33 22.37
N ILE A 37 -13.10 -9.56 21.22
CA ILE A 37 -13.54 -9.06 19.90
C ILE A 37 -13.98 -10.23 18.99
N GLU A 38 -13.76 -11.46 19.40
CA GLU A 38 -14.08 -12.66 18.63
C GLU A 38 -15.57 -12.80 18.38
N GLY A 39 -15.93 -13.15 17.15
CA GLY A 39 -17.30 -13.49 16.74
C GLY A 39 -18.20 -12.32 16.33
N ASP A 40 -18.01 -11.12 16.86
CA ASP A 40 -18.87 -9.97 16.54
C ASP A 40 -18.19 -9.05 15.50
N ILE A 41 -18.86 -8.90 14.35
CA ILE A 41 -18.49 -7.92 13.35
C ILE A 41 -18.97 -6.55 13.83
N ASP A 42 -18.08 -5.79 14.46
CA ASP A 42 -18.36 -4.46 14.97
C ASP A 42 -17.68 -3.40 14.09
N VAL A 43 -18.45 -2.87 13.16
CA VAL A 43 -18.04 -1.84 12.20
C VAL A 43 -18.94 -0.62 12.38
N ASN A 44 -18.33 0.55 12.54
CA ASN A 44 -19.09 1.81 12.58
C ASN A 44 -19.56 2.19 11.17
N THR A 45 -20.74 1.78 10.79
CA THR A 45 -21.31 2.02 9.46
C THR A 45 -21.61 3.49 9.17
N ASP A 46 -21.69 4.35 10.17
CA ASP A 46 -21.89 5.80 10.01
C ASP A 46 -20.59 6.53 9.64
N ASP A 47 -19.44 5.91 9.85
CA ASP A 47 -18.14 6.45 9.44
C ASP A 47 -17.81 5.98 8.00
N HIS A 48 -17.67 6.93 7.08
CA HIS A 48 -17.32 6.69 5.68
C HIS A 48 -15.81 6.85 5.42
N SER A 49 -14.98 6.59 6.42
CA SER A 49 -13.52 6.55 6.29
C SER A 49 -12.96 5.20 6.71
N LEU A 50 -11.63 5.03 6.63
CA LEU A 50 -10.97 3.82 7.15
C LEU A 50 -11.20 3.61 8.66
N TRP A 51 -11.53 4.69 9.38
CA TRP A 51 -11.75 4.66 10.84
C TRP A 51 -13.03 3.94 11.25
N ARG A 52 -13.89 3.60 10.27
CA ARG A 52 -15.02 2.68 10.51
C ARG A 52 -14.58 1.33 11.10
N TYR A 53 -13.33 0.94 10.86
CA TYR A 53 -12.70 -0.28 11.38
C TYR A 53 -11.83 -0.02 12.62
N LYS A 54 -12.09 1.06 13.37
CA LYS A 54 -11.27 1.49 14.52
C LYS A 54 -10.97 0.34 15.48
N ARG A 55 -11.87 -0.60 15.64
CA ARG A 55 -11.76 -1.73 16.58
C ARG A 55 -10.64 -2.71 16.26
N VAL A 56 -10.29 -2.81 14.98
CA VAL A 56 -9.22 -3.67 14.49
C VAL A 56 -7.97 -2.88 14.03
N LEU A 57 -7.91 -1.59 14.36
CA LEU A 57 -6.79 -0.69 14.10
C LEU A 57 -6.02 -0.41 15.40
N PRO A 58 -4.81 0.18 15.32
CA PRO A 58 -4.11 0.68 16.49
C PRO A 58 -5.01 1.55 17.36
N ASN A 59 -5.04 1.28 18.66
CA ASN A 59 -5.84 2.09 19.58
C ASN A 59 -5.19 3.47 19.78
N VAL A 60 -5.96 4.52 19.45
CA VAL A 60 -5.57 5.92 19.64
C VAL A 60 -6.78 6.71 20.14
N GLU A 61 -6.52 7.75 20.90
CA GLU A 61 -7.57 8.68 21.33
C GLU A 61 -8.16 9.42 20.13
N LYS A 62 -9.42 9.83 20.24
CA LYS A 62 -10.15 10.46 19.12
C LYS A 62 -9.46 11.74 18.63
N GLU A 63 -8.88 12.50 19.55
CA GLU A 63 -8.19 13.78 19.32
C GLU A 63 -6.87 13.61 18.57
N GLU A 64 -6.30 12.40 18.60
CA GLU A 64 -5.06 12.07 17.90
C GLU A 64 -5.31 11.65 16.44
N ILE A 65 -6.55 11.29 16.12
CA ILE A 65 -6.89 10.83 14.77
C ILE A 65 -6.66 11.94 13.74
N VAL A 66 -5.86 11.63 12.74
CA VAL A 66 -5.60 12.45 11.57
C VAL A 66 -6.28 11.83 10.37
N SER A 67 -7.37 12.44 9.91
CA SER A 67 -8.15 11.95 8.78
C SER A 67 -8.55 13.11 7.86
N LEU A 68 -8.58 12.84 6.58
CA LEU A 68 -9.13 13.69 5.52
C LEU A 68 -10.37 13.04 4.88
N GLY A 69 -10.86 11.92 5.44
CA GLY A 69 -11.98 11.13 4.92
C GLY A 69 -11.55 10.03 3.95
N GLU A 70 -10.31 9.56 4.06
CA GLU A 70 -9.76 8.45 3.27
C GLU A 70 -10.41 7.12 3.59
N GLY A 71 -10.55 6.28 2.59
CA GLY A 71 -11.16 4.95 2.73
C GLY A 71 -12.61 4.93 2.25
N TRP A 72 -13.27 3.80 2.51
CA TRP A 72 -14.63 3.51 2.02
C TRP A 72 -14.80 3.80 0.52
N SER A 73 -13.75 3.48 -0.24
CA SER A 73 -13.71 3.70 -1.68
C SER A 73 -14.64 2.72 -2.42
N PRO A 74 -15.18 3.10 -3.59
CA PRO A 74 -16.10 2.25 -4.33
C PRO A 74 -15.51 0.89 -4.72
N LEU A 75 -16.33 -0.16 -4.60
CA LEU A 75 -16.11 -1.45 -5.25
C LEU A 75 -17.10 -1.55 -6.41
N ILE A 76 -16.64 -1.27 -7.62
CA ILE A 76 -17.47 -1.09 -8.82
C ILE A 76 -17.56 -2.42 -9.57
N PRO A 77 -18.77 -2.98 -9.78
CA PRO A 77 -18.95 -4.12 -10.66
C PRO A 77 -18.72 -3.70 -12.12
N MET A 78 -17.75 -4.32 -12.80
CA MET A 78 -17.43 -4.03 -14.20
C MET A 78 -18.10 -5.02 -15.17
N ALA A 79 -18.04 -6.31 -14.84
CA ALA A 79 -18.65 -7.40 -15.61
C ALA A 79 -18.96 -8.57 -14.66
N HIS A 80 -19.53 -9.67 -15.20
CA HIS A 80 -19.74 -10.88 -14.41
C HIS A 80 -18.47 -11.26 -13.66
N HIS A 81 -18.53 -11.24 -12.32
CA HIS A 81 -17.47 -11.63 -11.39
C HIS A 81 -16.19 -10.75 -11.39
N ILE A 82 -16.19 -9.61 -12.09
CA ILE A 82 -15.04 -8.67 -12.09
C ILE A 82 -15.46 -7.38 -11.41
N PHE A 83 -14.68 -6.95 -10.43
CA PHE A 83 -14.89 -5.75 -9.64
C PHE A 83 -13.65 -4.88 -9.68
N ILE A 84 -13.84 -3.56 -9.60
CA ILE A 84 -12.77 -2.58 -9.51
C ILE A 84 -12.83 -1.92 -8.15
N LYS A 85 -11.75 -1.99 -7.38
CA LYS A 85 -11.56 -1.18 -6.19
C LYS A 85 -10.94 0.14 -6.61
N ASP A 86 -11.76 1.19 -6.58
CA ASP A 86 -11.36 2.52 -7.05
C ASP A 86 -10.78 3.36 -5.91
N GLU A 87 -9.45 3.36 -5.79
CA GLU A 87 -8.71 4.15 -4.82
C GLU A 87 -8.35 5.57 -5.34
N THR A 88 -8.75 5.91 -6.55
CA THR A 88 -8.51 7.25 -7.13
C THR A 88 -9.31 8.33 -6.41
N VAL A 89 -10.39 7.98 -5.75
CA VAL A 89 -11.31 8.88 -5.04
C VAL A 89 -10.83 9.31 -3.66
N ASN A 90 -9.72 8.77 -3.16
CA ASN A 90 -9.16 9.20 -1.89
C ASN A 90 -8.75 10.68 -1.92
N PRO A 91 -8.66 11.36 -0.76
CA PRO A 91 -8.46 12.81 -0.66
C PRO A 91 -7.30 13.38 -1.46
N THR A 92 -6.15 12.68 -1.52
CA THR A 92 -5.03 13.09 -2.37
C THR A 92 -4.96 12.31 -3.69
N GLY A 93 -6.03 11.64 -4.08
CA GLY A 93 -6.15 10.90 -5.33
C GLY A 93 -5.42 9.57 -5.35
N SER A 94 -5.13 8.93 -4.23
CA SER A 94 -4.54 7.60 -4.23
C SER A 94 -4.71 6.83 -2.92
N PHE A 95 -4.57 5.51 -3.00
CA PHE A 95 -4.56 4.59 -1.86
C PHE A 95 -3.46 4.89 -0.82
N LYS A 96 -2.49 5.76 -1.13
CA LYS A 96 -1.43 6.14 -0.17
C LYS A 96 -2.02 6.78 1.07
N ASP A 97 -3.15 7.45 0.94
CA ASP A 97 -3.86 8.15 2.00
C ASP A 97 -4.16 7.24 3.20
N ARG A 98 -4.62 6.01 2.95
CA ARG A 98 -4.87 5.05 4.01
C ARG A 98 -3.66 4.79 4.91
N GLY A 99 -2.50 4.60 4.28
CA GLY A 99 -1.26 4.38 5.01
C GLY A 99 -0.75 5.63 5.72
N MET A 100 -0.87 6.79 5.06
CA MET A 100 -0.41 8.05 5.65
C MET A 100 -1.31 8.51 6.79
N ALA A 101 -2.65 8.36 6.68
CA ALA A 101 -3.56 8.61 7.78
C ALA A 101 -3.15 7.87 9.05
N MET A 102 -2.89 6.57 8.93
CA MET A 102 -2.49 5.75 10.09
C MET A 102 -1.09 6.08 10.59
N ALA A 103 -0.10 6.21 9.70
CA ALA A 103 1.27 6.51 10.11
C ALA A 103 1.40 7.88 10.78
N VAL A 104 0.74 8.90 10.23
CA VAL A 104 0.76 10.27 10.80
C VAL A 104 -0.06 10.35 12.10
N THR A 105 -1.20 9.65 12.19
CA THR A 105 -1.94 9.51 13.45
C THR A 105 -1.06 8.91 14.55
N MET A 106 -0.37 7.80 14.26
CA MET A 106 0.49 7.16 15.25
C MET A 106 1.73 7.99 15.58
N ALA A 107 2.29 8.72 14.61
CA ALA A 107 3.38 9.66 14.85
C ALA A 107 2.94 10.82 15.78
N LYS A 108 1.77 11.40 15.51
CA LYS A 108 1.17 12.45 16.35
C LYS A 108 0.95 11.97 17.79
N ALA A 109 0.31 10.80 17.96
CA ALA A 109 0.05 10.18 19.26
C ALA A 109 1.34 9.86 20.05
N GLN A 110 2.48 9.75 19.35
CA GLN A 110 3.80 9.51 19.93
C GLN A 110 4.63 10.80 20.10
N GLY A 111 4.03 11.99 19.86
CA GLY A 111 4.69 13.27 20.02
C GLY A 111 5.74 13.59 18.96
N VAL A 112 5.63 13.01 17.75
CA VAL A 112 6.52 13.34 16.63
C VAL A 112 6.17 14.71 16.08
N GLU A 113 7.16 15.59 15.96
CA GLU A 113 7.01 16.95 15.45
C GLU A 113 7.46 17.10 14.00
N SER A 114 8.33 16.20 13.52
CA SER A 114 8.88 16.26 12.16
C SER A 114 8.97 14.88 11.53
N ILE A 115 8.51 14.77 10.28
CA ILE A 115 8.48 13.54 9.48
C ILE A 115 9.30 13.72 8.21
N CYS A 116 10.00 12.68 7.80
CA CYS A 116 10.71 12.66 6.51
C CYS A 116 10.43 11.38 5.70
N LEU A 117 10.48 11.50 4.37
CA LEU A 117 10.45 10.37 3.47
C LEU A 117 11.00 10.72 2.08
N PRO A 118 11.63 9.77 1.37
CA PRO A 118 11.84 9.88 -0.07
C PRO A 118 10.58 9.44 -0.82
N SER A 119 10.27 10.08 -1.93
CA SER A 119 9.12 9.73 -2.76
C SER A 119 9.37 10.03 -4.24
N ALA A 120 8.85 9.19 -5.12
CA ALA A 120 8.76 9.46 -6.56
C ALA A 120 7.29 9.56 -7.01
N GLY A 121 6.39 10.09 -6.17
CA GLY A 121 4.98 10.24 -6.55
C GLY A 121 4.02 10.39 -5.37
N ASN A 122 2.89 9.72 -5.45
CA ASN A 122 1.74 9.87 -4.54
C ASN A 122 2.04 9.73 -3.04
N ALA A 123 3.13 9.06 -2.64
CA ALA A 123 3.47 8.93 -1.22
C ALA A 123 3.90 10.28 -0.60
N GLY A 124 4.66 11.10 -1.33
CA GLY A 124 5.05 12.44 -0.90
C GLY A 124 3.85 13.37 -0.79
N VAL A 125 2.97 13.37 -1.80
CA VAL A 125 1.73 14.18 -1.81
C VAL A 125 0.86 13.83 -0.60
N SER A 126 0.63 12.55 -0.38
CA SER A 126 -0.19 12.07 0.73
C SER A 126 0.45 12.41 2.09
N ALA A 127 1.76 12.19 2.26
CA ALA A 127 2.46 12.55 3.50
C ALA A 127 2.33 14.05 3.80
N ALA A 128 2.54 14.92 2.81
CA ALA A 128 2.41 16.37 2.96
C ALA A 128 0.99 16.77 3.44
N ALA A 129 -0.06 16.18 2.82
CA ALA A 129 -1.45 16.49 3.18
C ALA A 129 -1.79 16.08 4.63
N TYR A 130 -1.41 14.85 5.02
CA TYR A 130 -1.71 14.36 6.37
C TYR A 130 -0.85 15.03 7.45
N CYS A 131 0.42 15.35 7.16
CA CYS A 131 1.27 16.14 8.07
C CYS A 131 0.73 17.56 8.26
N GLN A 132 0.29 18.24 7.19
CA GLN A 132 -0.38 19.54 7.29
C GLN A 132 -1.61 19.45 8.19
N LYS A 133 -2.45 18.42 8.02
CA LYS A 133 -3.63 18.19 8.86
C LYS A 133 -3.28 17.96 10.32
N ALA A 134 -2.14 17.31 10.59
CA ALA A 134 -1.66 17.00 11.93
C ALA A 134 -0.93 18.17 12.62
N GLY A 135 -0.48 19.16 11.85
CA GLY A 135 0.44 20.21 12.33
C GLY A 135 1.87 19.70 12.57
N ILE A 136 2.30 18.71 11.77
CA ILE A 136 3.63 18.08 11.83
C ILE A 136 4.45 18.58 10.63
N ASP A 137 5.70 18.93 10.84
CA ASP A 137 6.61 19.31 9.76
C ASP A 137 6.89 18.12 8.84
N CYS A 138 6.80 18.34 7.53
CA CYS A 138 6.97 17.28 6.53
C CYS A 138 8.12 17.61 5.58
N HIS A 139 9.13 16.73 5.55
CA HIS A 139 10.30 16.84 4.68
C HIS A 139 10.23 15.76 3.60
N VAL A 140 9.98 16.18 2.37
CA VAL A 140 9.80 15.26 1.23
C VAL A 140 10.98 15.36 0.28
N PHE A 141 11.72 14.28 0.15
CA PHE A 141 12.87 14.18 -0.75
C PHE A 141 12.42 13.57 -2.07
N LEU A 142 12.56 14.33 -3.16
CA LEU A 142 12.09 13.96 -4.50
C LEU A 142 13.26 13.92 -5.48
N PRO A 143 13.28 12.99 -6.45
CA PRO A 143 14.22 13.08 -7.55
C PRO A 143 13.90 14.30 -8.44
N GLU A 144 14.91 14.91 -9.03
CA GLU A 144 14.75 16.07 -9.92
C GLU A 144 13.88 15.74 -11.15
N THR A 145 13.92 14.48 -11.58
CA THR A 145 13.17 13.94 -12.74
C THR A 145 11.67 13.75 -12.50
N ILE A 146 11.19 13.91 -11.25
CA ILE A 146 9.76 13.73 -10.97
C ILE A 146 8.91 14.75 -11.76
N PRO A 147 7.75 14.35 -12.32
CA PRO A 147 6.86 15.28 -12.99
C PRO A 147 6.46 16.47 -12.10
N ASP A 148 6.37 17.65 -12.69
CA ASP A 148 6.03 18.89 -11.99
C ASP A 148 4.66 18.83 -11.29
N SER A 149 3.74 18.05 -11.82
CA SER A 149 2.44 17.81 -11.19
C SER A 149 2.54 17.24 -9.78
N PHE A 150 3.50 16.34 -9.51
CA PHE A 150 3.74 15.83 -8.15
C PHE A 150 4.43 16.85 -7.26
N LYS A 151 5.38 17.66 -7.80
CA LYS A 151 6.02 18.74 -7.05
C LYS A 151 4.96 19.74 -6.56
N LYS A 152 4.12 20.24 -7.50
CA LYS A 152 3.03 21.17 -7.21
C LYS A 152 2.03 20.58 -6.21
N ALA A 153 1.63 19.30 -6.42
CA ALA A 153 0.71 18.63 -5.51
C ALA A 153 1.28 18.41 -4.10
N THR A 154 2.60 18.31 -3.94
CA THR A 154 3.25 18.21 -2.63
C THR A 154 3.39 19.59 -1.99
N ASP A 155 3.80 20.60 -2.77
CA ASP A 155 4.01 21.97 -2.33
C ASP A 155 2.72 22.64 -1.79
N GLN A 156 1.57 22.36 -2.40
CA GLN A 156 0.27 22.92 -1.99
C GLN A 156 -0.09 22.63 -0.51
N TYR A 157 0.48 21.59 0.08
CA TYR A 157 0.28 21.22 1.48
C TYR A 157 1.40 21.72 2.40
N GLY A 158 2.31 22.58 1.90
CA GLY A 158 3.33 23.25 2.70
C GLY A 158 4.47 22.34 3.16
N ALA A 159 4.74 21.25 2.48
CA ALA A 159 5.87 20.38 2.80
C ALA A 159 7.21 21.03 2.39
N ASN A 160 8.26 20.76 3.17
CA ASN A 160 9.64 21.11 2.80
C ASN A 160 10.13 20.13 1.73
N ILE A 161 10.17 20.57 0.47
CA ILE A 161 10.60 19.76 -0.67
C ILE A 161 12.09 19.93 -0.87
N ILE A 162 12.80 18.80 -0.90
CA ILE A 162 14.21 18.72 -1.26
C ILE A 162 14.34 17.90 -2.55
N LEU A 163 14.88 18.53 -3.61
CA LEU A 163 15.13 17.88 -4.89
C LEU A 163 16.57 17.39 -4.93
N GLU A 164 16.79 16.11 -5.25
CA GLU A 164 18.12 15.52 -5.30
C GLU A 164 18.18 14.33 -6.25
N GLY A 165 19.16 14.38 -7.16
CA GLY A 165 19.53 13.30 -8.06
C GLY A 165 18.44 12.91 -9.07
N GLN A 166 18.64 11.78 -9.73
CA GLN A 166 17.78 11.34 -10.83
C GLN A 166 16.78 10.26 -10.42
N THR A 167 17.02 9.59 -9.28
CA THR A 167 16.25 8.43 -8.84
C THR A 167 15.74 8.58 -7.41
N ILE A 168 14.73 7.79 -7.06
CA ILE A 168 14.26 7.71 -5.68
C ILE A 168 15.37 7.24 -4.71
N SER A 169 16.35 6.47 -5.20
CA SER A 169 17.49 6.04 -4.41
C SER A 169 18.42 7.21 -4.07
N ASP A 170 18.64 8.14 -5.01
CA ASP A 170 19.44 9.35 -4.77
C ASP A 170 18.73 10.24 -3.72
N ALA A 171 17.43 10.46 -3.89
CA ALA A 171 16.62 11.19 -2.93
C ALA A 171 16.63 10.54 -1.53
N ALA A 172 16.63 9.20 -1.47
CA ALA A 172 16.71 8.47 -0.20
C ALA A 172 18.08 8.61 0.46
N HIS A 173 19.18 8.59 -0.29
CA HIS A 173 20.53 8.83 0.19
C HIS A 173 20.63 10.24 0.77
N LYS A 174 20.16 11.24 0.02
CA LYS A 174 20.15 12.64 0.49
C LYS A 174 19.36 12.80 1.79
N MET A 175 18.21 12.14 1.89
CA MET A 175 17.42 12.14 3.12
C MET A 175 18.24 11.58 4.29
N LEU A 176 18.94 10.47 4.13
CA LEU A 176 19.74 9.86 5.20
C LEU A 176 20.91 10.75 5.62
N GLU A 177 21.52 11.51 4.70
CA GLU A 177 22.59 12.47 5.00
C GLU A 177 22.10 13.72 5.70
N SER A 178 20.86 14.16 5.36
CA SER A 178 20.30 15.44 5.83
C SER A 178 19.37 15.27 7.03
N LYS A 179 18.97 14.03 7.35
CA LYS A 179 18.01 13.75 8.39
C LYS A 179 18.53 14.16 9.75
N GLU A 180 17.77 15.01 10.43
CA GLU A 180 17.99 15.38 11.82
C GLU A 180 17.54 14.27 12.78
N GLU A 181 18.07 14.27 14.00
CA GLU A 181 17.79 13.21 14.99
C GLU A 181 16.29 13.12 15.36
N ASN A 182 15.59 14.26 15.37
CA ASN A 182 14.18 14.36 15.70
C ASN A 182 13.24 14.09 14.51
N TRP A 183 13.75 13.87 13.29
CA TRP A 183 12.91 13.53 12.15
C TRP A 183 12.56 12.04 12.14
N PHE A 184 11.28 11.75 12.10
CA PHE A 184 10.79 10.38 12.01
C PHE A 184 10.66 9.94 10.55
N ASP A 185 11.38 8.88 10.18
CA ASP A 185 11.38 8.32 8.82
C ASP A 185 10.16 7.42 8.61
N ILE A 186 9.18 7.91 7.83
CA ILE A 186 7.99 7.16 7.43
C ILE A 186 8.09 6.54 6.04
N SER A 187 9.29 6.31 5.52
CA SER A 187 9.49 5.60 4.25
C SER A 187 8.79 4.24 4.26
N THR A 188 8.54 3.72 3.07
CA THR A 188 7.82 2.44 2.90
C THR A 188 8.43 1.32 3.74
N LEU A 189 7.63 0.78 4.68
CA LEU A 189 7.98 -0.29 5.62
C LEU A 189 9.11 0.03 6.62
N LYS A 190 9.57 1.27 6.70
CA LYS A 190 10.48 1.70 7.77
C LYS A 190 9.75 2.03 9.07
N GLU A 191 8.44 2.13 9.03
CA GLU A 191 7.54 2.15 10.17
C GLU A 191 6.39 1.15 9.94
N PRO A 192 5.73 0.62 10.96
CA PRO A 192 4.78 -0.48 10.79
C PRO A 192 3.36 -0.02 10.42
N PHE A 193 2.99 1.23 10.64
CA PHE A 193 1.59 1.66 10.65
C PHE A 193 1.02 1.94 9.26
N ARG A 194 1.89 2.19 8.26
CA ARG A 194 1.41 2.27 6.86
C ARG A 194 0.76 0.98 6.39
N VAL A 195 1.20 -0.17 6.90
CA VAL A 195 0.56 -1.47 6.62
C VAL A 195 -0.79 -1.54 7.33
N GLU A 196 -0.90 -1.06 8.56
CA GLU A 196 -2.14 -1.05 9.32
C GLU A 196 -3.23 -0.20 8.66
N GLY A 197 -2.89 0.98 8.15
CA GLY A 197 -3.82 1.76 7.34
C GLY A 197 -4.23 1.05 6.04
N LYS A 198 -3.28 0.37 5.37
CA LYS A 198 -3.55 -0.36 4.12
C LYS A 198 -4.39 -1.63 4.33
N LYS A 199 -4.35 -2.27 5.49
CA LYS A 199 -5.16 -3.46 5.73
C LYS A 199 -6.65 -3.18 5.63
N THR A 200 -7.09 -1.91 5.81
CA THR A 200 -8.48 -1.51 5.63
C THR A 200 -9.02 -1.77 4.22
N LEU A 201 -8.16 -1.84 3.19
CA LEU A 201 -8.56 -2.32 1.86
C LEU A 201 -9.20 -3.71 1.90
N GLY A 202 -8.62 -4.63 2.68
CA GLY A 202 -9.14 -5.98 2.84
C GLY A 202 -10.45 -6.02 3.60
N TYR A 203 -10.57 -5.25 4.68
CA TYR A 203 -11.81 -5.14 5.46
C TYR A 203 -12.96 -4.55 4.61
N GLU A 204 -12.68 -3.49 3.83
CA GLU A 204 -13.68 -2.88 2.95
C GLU A 204 -14.15 -3.83 1.85
N ILE A 205 -13.25 -4.57 1.20
CA ILE A 205 -13.63 -5.57 0.21
C ILE A 205 -14.54 -6.62 0.84
N ALA A 206 -14.20 -7.13 2.02
CA ALA A 206 -15.03 -8.10 2.72
C ALA A 206 -16.42 -7.55 3.04
N GLU A 207 -16.51 -6.34 3.63
CA GLU A 207 -17.77 -5.71 3.96
C GLU A 207 -18.62 -5.41 2.71
N GLN A 208 -18.02 -4.85 1.66
CA GLN A 208 -18.70 -4.51 0.40
C GLN A 208 -19.14 -5.75 -0.39
N MET A 209 -18.59 -6.91 -0.09
CA MET A 209 -18.98 -8.20 -0.64
C MET A 209 -19.79 -9.05 0.37
N ASN A 210 -20.41 -8.42 1.37
CA ASN A 210 -21.23 -9.07 2.41
C ASN A 210 -20.45 -10.12 3.20
N TRP A 211 -19.18 -9.84 3.53
CA TRP A 211 -18.26 -10.69 4.29
C TRP A 211 -17.90 -12.01 3.56
N GLU A 212 -18.18 -12.07 2.28
CA GLU A 212 -17.61 -13.07 1.36
C GLU A 212 -16.38 -12.48 0.66
N LEU A 213 -15.30 -13.23 0.57
CA LEU A 213 -14.10 -12.75 -0.12
C LEU A 213 -14.14 -13.08 -1.63
N PRO A 214 -13.47 -12.30 -2.49
CA PRO A 214 -13.25 -12.68 -3.87
C PRO A 214 -12.31 -13.89 -3.96
N ASP A 215 -12.31 -14.58 -5.09
CA ASP A 215 -11.39 -15.70 -5.34
C ASP A 215 -9.96 -15.22 -5.65
N VAL A 216 -9.86 -14.06 -6.30
CA VAL A 216 -8.59 -13.49 -6.77
C VAL A 216 -8.55 -11.99 -6.55
N ILE A 217 -7.41 -11.47 -6.08
CA ILE A 217 -7.11 -10.04 -6.03
C ILE A 217 -5.86 -9.76 -6.85
N ILE A 218 -5.96 -8.90 -7.86
CA ILE A 218 -4.81 -8.44 -8.66
C ILE A 218 -4.43 -7.04 -8.21
N TYR A 219 -3.23 -6.93 -7.66
CA TYR A 219 -2.75 -5.71 -7.02
C TYR A 219 -1.46 -5.20 -7.67
N PRO A 220 -1.39 -3.91 -8.08
CA PRO A 220 -0.17 -3.33 -8.64
C PRO A 220 0.86 -3.17 -7.53
N THR A 221 2.01 -3.81 -7.67
CA THR A 221 2.91 -4.09 -6.57
C THR A 221 4.30 -3.45 -6.76
N GLY A 222 4.56 -2.36 -6.04
CA GLY A 222 5.89 -1.80 -5.86
C GLY A 222 6.48 -2.23 -4.51
N GLY A 223 6.39 -1.37 -3.47
CA GLY A 223 6.88 -1.68 -2.11
C GLY A 223 6.06 -2.69 -1.30
N GLY A 224 4.88 -3.12 -1.79
CA GLY A 224 4.11 -4.25 -1.27
C GLY A 224 3.17 -3.97 -0.11
N THR A 225 3.11 -2.75 0.44
CA THR A 225 2.32 -2.47 1.65
C THR A 225 0.83 -2.77 1.52
N GLY A 226 0.23 -2.57 0.34
CA GLY A 226 -1.19 -2.87 0.12
C GLY A 226 -1.45 -4.38 0.03
N LEU A 227 -0.63 -5.12 -0.73
CA LEU A 227 -0.71 -6.57 -0.84
C LEU A 227 -0.55 -7.23 0.55
N ILE A 228 0.47 -6.82 1.31
CA ILE A 228 0.74 -7.31 2.66
C ILE A 228 -0.41 -6.93 3.61
N GLY A 229 -0.87 -5.68 3.54
CA GLY A 229 -1.94 -5.19 4.41
C GLY A 229 -3.25 -5.94 4.21
N MET A 230 -3.67 -6.16 2.95
CA MET A 230 -4.87 -6.94 2.65
C MET A 230 -4.76 -8.38 3.13
N TRP A 231 -3.62 -9.03 2.87
CA TRP A 231 -3.40 -10.40 3.35
C TRP A 231 -3.51 -10.49 4.87
N LYS A 232 -2.89 -9.54 5.58
CA LYS A 232 -3.01 -9.42 7.03
C LYS A 232 -4.47 -9.29 7.47
N ALA A 233 -5.26 -8.42 6.82
CA ALA A 233 -6.68 -8.24 7.14
C ALA A 233 -7.47 -9.54 6.97
N PHE A 234 -7.23 -10.29 5.89
CA PHE A 234 -7.93 -11.56 5.67
C PHE A 234 -7.58 -12.60 6.73
N GLN A 235 -6.31 -12.66 7.15
CA GLN A 235 -5.90 -13.54 8.25
C GLN A 235 -6.53 -13.11 9.59
N GLU A 236 -6.57 -11.81 9.87
CA GLU A 236 -7.21 -11.26 11.07
C GLU A 236 -8.71 -11.58 11.09
N MET A 237 -9.44 -11.29 10.02
CA MET A 237 -10.88 -11.59 9.91
C MET A 237 -11.18 -13.08 10.06
N LYS A 238 -10.33 -13.95 9.50
CA LYS A 238 -10.46 -15.40 9.67
C LYS A 238 -10.21 -15.83 11.11
N GLY A 239 -9.19 -15.27 11.76
CA GLY A 239 -8.89 -15.54 13.17
C GLY A 239 -9.98 -15.06 14.12
N LEU A 240 -10.62 -13.92 13.80
CA LEU A 240 -11.75 -13.35 14.54
C LEU A 240 -13.08 -14.08 14.27
N GLY A 241 -13.15 -14.99 13.30
CA GLY A 241 -14.38 -15.66 12.90
C GLY A 241 -15.35 -14.79 12.09
N TRP A 242 -14.92 -13.64 11.60
CA TRP A 242 -15.73 -12.73 10.78
C TRP A 242 -16.02 -13.29 9.38
N ILE A 243 -15.12 -14.14 8.89
CA ILE A 243 -15.23 -14.84 7.60
C ILE A 243 -14.96 -16.32 7.79
N SER A 244 -15.68 -17.18 7.05
CA SER A 244 -15.56 -18.64 7.12
C SER A 244 -15.02 -19.29 5.83
N GLY A 245 -15.08 -18.58 4.71
CA GLY A 245 -14.68 -19.07 3.40
C GLY A 245 -13.17 -19.18 3.18
N PRO A 246 -12.75 -19.60 1.96
CA PRO A 246 -11.35 -19.58 1.55
C PRO A 246 -10.83 -18.14 1.46
N LEU A 247 -9.54 -17.95 1.72
CA LEU A 247 -8.87 -16.67 1.50
C LEU A 247 -8.52 -16.50 0.01
N PRO A 248 -8.50 -15.25 -0.51
CA PRO A 248 -8.22 -14.99 -1.92
C PRO A 248 -6.80 -15.36 -2.31
N ARG A 249 -6.62 -15.79 -3.54
CA ARG A 249 -5.31 -15.85 -4.17
C ARG A 249 -4.87 -14.43 -4.53
N MET A 250 -3.72 -14.00 -4.00
CA MET A 250 -3.16 -12.68 -4.27
C MET A 250 -2.28 -12.72 -5.51
N VAL A 251 -2.40 -11.71 -6.35
CA VAL A 251 -1.54 -11.53 -7.52
C VAL A 251 -0.72 -10.25 -7.34
N ALA A 252 0.60 -10.39 -7.30
CA ALA A 252 1.51 -9.27 -7.37
C ALA A 252 1.78 -8.93 -8.84
N ALA A 253 1.21 -7.83 -9.33
CA ALA A 253 1.41 -7.36 -10.70
C ALA A 253 2.49 -6.28 -10.75
N GLN A 254 3.50 -6.45 -11.60
CA GLN A 254 4.60 -5.52 -11.84
C GLN A 254 4.71 -5.20 -13.34
N SER A 255 5.45 -4.15 -13.73
CA SER A 255 5.91 -3.95 -15.09
C SER A 255 7.23 -4.68 -15.30
N ASP A 256 7.48 -5.25 -16.49
CA ASP A 256 8.77 -5.86 -16.81
C ASP A 256 9.93 -4.84 -16.87
N GLY A 257 9.61 -3.54 -16.86
CA GLY A 257 10.59 -2.47 -16.65
C GLY A 257 11.12 -2.37 -15.20
N CYS A 258 10.37 -2.93 -14.21
CA CYS A 258 10.80 -3.04 -12.81
C CYS A 258 10.03 -4.17 -12.12
N ALA A 259 10.53 -5.41 -12.18
CA ALA A 259 9.82 -6.60 -11.72
C ALA A 259 10.64 -7.50 -10.77
N PRO A 260 11.24 -6.95 -9.68
CA PRO A 260 12.10 -7.74 -8.80
C PRO A 260 11.34 -8.87 -8.06
N VAL A 261 10.06 -8.64 -7.70
CA VAL A 261 9.23 -9.65 -7.04
C VAL A 261 8.89 -10.80 -8.00
N VAL A 262 8.58 -10.46 -9.26
CA VAL A 262 8.28 -11.47 -10.30
C VAL A 262 9.51 -12.32 -10.58
N LYS A 263 10.69 -11.71 -10.72
CA LYS A 263 11.96 -12.42 -10.94
C LYS A 263 12.21 -13.43 -9.82
N ALA A 264 12.14 -12.98 -8.57
CA ALA A 264 12.40 -13.84 -7.42
C ALA A 264 11.34 -14.96 -7.28
N PHE A 265 10.06 -14.64 -7.50
CA PHE A 265 8.99 -15.63 -7.43
C PHE A 265 9.15 -16.72 -8.50
N GLN A 266 9.44 -16.36 -9.74
CA GLN A 266 9.66 -17.30 -10.85
C GLN A 266 10.93 -18.13 -10.68
N GLY A 267 11.99 -17.53 -10.11
CA GLY A 267 13.24 -18.21 -9.76
C GLY A 267 13.14 -19.10 -8.51
N MET A 268 12.00 -19.09 -7.81
CA MET A 268 11.83 -19.75 -6.50
C MET A 268 12.91 -19.30 -5.49
N GLU A 269 13.29 -18.02 -5.58
CA GLU A 269 14.34 -17.45 -4.74
C GLU A 269 13.78 -17.11 -3.34
N LYS A 270 14.65 -17.17 -2.33
CA LYS A 270 14.30 -16.85 -0.93
C LYS A 270 14.41 -15.35 -0.61
N SER A 271 15.04 -14.58 -1.48
CA SER A 271 15.27 -13.15 -1.31
C SER A 271 15.16 -12.43 -2.64
N ILE A 272 14.83 -11.15 -2.58
CA ILE A 272 14.73 -10.31 -3.76
C ILE A 272 16.07 -9.62 -4.00
N GLU A 273 16.60 -9.77 -5.21
CA GLU A 273 17.75 -9.02 -5.69
C GLU A 273 17.33 -7.63 -6.16
N PHE A 274 18.24 -6.67 -6.05
CA PHE A 274 18.04 -5.32 -6.57
C PHE A 274 17.88 -5.36 -8.10
N TRP A 275 16.90 -4.62 -8.62
CA TRP A 275 16.62 -4.52 -10.05
C TRP A 275 17.43 -3.40 -10.69
N ASP A 276 18.44 -3.73 -11.46
CA ASP A 276 19.24 -2.75 -12.16
C ASP A 276 18.48 -2.07 -13.31
N LYS A 277 18.74 -0.77 -13.51
CA LYS A 277 18.22 0.01 -14.64
C LYS A 277 16.71 -0.05 -14.78
N SER A 278 16.00 0.11 -13.65
CA SER A 278 14.55 0.16 -13.67
C SER A 278 14.03 1.32 -14.53
N ASN A 279 13.06 1.03 -15.39
CA ASN A 279 12.41 2.02 -16.24
C ASN A 279 10.95 1.62 -16.50
N THR A 280 10.02 2.35 -15.90
CA THR A 280 8.57 2.12 -16.08
C THR A 280 7.81 3.42 -15.97
N ILE A 281 6.78 3.59 -16.82
CA ILE A 281 5.83 4.71 -16.73
C ILE A 281 4.90 4.58 -15.51
N ALA A 282 4.74 3.37 -14.97
CA ALA A 282 4.02 3.12 -13.72
C ALA A 282 4.89 3.50 -12.52
N LEU A 283 5.06 4.80 -12.26
CA LEU A 283 6.00 5.36 -11.29
C LEU A 283 5.83 4.80 -9.88
N GLY A 284 4.60 4.50 -9.47
CA GLY A 284 4.30 3.90 -8.17
C GLY A 284 4.81 2.45 -8.02
N LEU A 285 5.17 1.80 -9.13
CA LEU A 285 5.74 0.45 -9.16
C LEU A 285 7.26 0.45 -9.37
N ASN A 286 7.86 1.61 -9.64
CA ASN A 286 9.30 1.72 -9.81
C ASN A 286 10.03 1.63 -8.46
N VAL A 287 10.11 0.41 -7.92
CA VAL A 287 10.73 0.08 -6.63
C VAL A 287 11.74 -1.05 -6.81
N PRO A 288 12.99 -0.71 -7.23
CA PRO A 288 14.00 -1.70 -7.59
C PRO A 288 14.43 -2.65 -6.47
N GLY A 289 14.39 -2.17 -5.23
CA GLY A 289 14.77 -2.96 -4.04
C GLY A 289 13.70 -2.86 -2.94
N PRO A 290 12.55 -3.54 -3.08
CA PRO A 290 11.47 -3.43 -2.11
C PRO A 290 11.85 -4.05 -0.76
N LEU A 291 11.86 -3.25 0.31
CA LEU A 291 12.17 -3.70 1.68
C LEU A 291 11.23 -4.83 2.16
N GLY A 292 9.98 -4.81 1.68
CA GLY A 292 8.97 -5.85 1.96
C GLY A 292 9.05 -7.08 1.05
N GLY A 293 10.09 -7.20 0.23
CA GLY A 293 10.18 -8.24 -0.79
C GLY A 293 9.97 -9.65 -0.27
N ASN A 294 10.71 -10.05 0.76
CA ASN A 294 10.58 -11.37 1.36
C ASN A 294 9.21 -11.60 2.01
N TRP A 295 8.60 -10.54 2.55
CA TRP A 295 7.25 -10.62 3.10
C TRP A 295 6.21 -10.84 2.00
N MET A 296 6.36 -10.16 0.85
CA MET A 296 5.50 -10.40 -0.31
C MET A 296 5.61 -11.83 -0.86
N LEU A 297 6.82 -12.37 -0.99
CA LEU A 297 7.03 -13.77 -1.40
C LEU A 297 6.35 -14.75 -0.44
N HIS A 298 6.43 -14.48 0.86
CA HIS A 298 5.74 -15.29 1.88
C HIS A 298 4.21 -15.22 1.71
N VAL A 299 3.64 -14.03 1.53
CA VAL A 299 2.20 -13.86 1.26
C VAL A 299 1.76 -14.66 0.04
N LEU A 300 2.50 -14.54 -1.08
CA LEU A 300 2.17 -15.26 -2.31
C LEU A 300 2.22 -16.79 -2.14
N SER A 301 3.19 -17.26 -1.35
CA SER A 301 3.28 -18.69 -1.02
C SER A 301 2.11 -19.17 -0.16
N GLU A 302 1.73 -18.42 0.88
CA GLU A 302 0.64 -18.80 1.78
C GLU A 302 -0.74 -18.81 1.11
N CYS A 303 -0.98 -17.88 0.18
CA CYS A 303 -2.28 -17.75 -0.50
C CYS A 303 -2.39 -18.53 -1.82
N ASN A 304 -1.42 -19.36 -2.17
CA ASN A 304 -1.32 -19.98 -3.52
C ASN A 304 -1.43 -18.93 -4.63
N GLY A 305 -0.87 -17.75 -4.38
CA GLY A 305 -0.85 -16.62 -5.28
C GLY A 305 0.22 -16.72 -6.37
N ILE A 306 0.37 -15.65 -7.12
CA ILE A 306 1.35 -15.58 -8.21
C ILE A 306 1.90 -14.16 -8.36
N ALA A 307 3.14 -14.04 -8.84
CA ALA A 307 3.69 -12.79 -9.33
C ALA A 307 3.77 -12.81 -10.85
N VAL A 308 3.30 -11.76 -11.50
CA VAL A 308 3.29 -11.63 -12.96
C VAL A 308 3.72 -10.25 -13.40
N SER A 309 4.40 -10.14 -14.56
CA SER A 309 4.73 -8.86 -15.16
C SER A 309 3.89 -8.58 -16.40
N ALA A 310 3.48 -7.33 -16.55
CA ALA A 310 3.01 -6.76 -17.80
C ALA A 310 4.22 -6.28 -18.61
N LYS A 311 4.12 -6.33 -19.94
CA LYS A 311 5.13 -5.72 -20.81
C LYS A 311 5.01 -4.20 -20.71
N GLU A 312 6.11 -3.52 -20.44
CA GLU A 312 6.16 -2.05 -20.36
C GLU A 312 5.60 -1.37 -21.61
N SER A 313 5.88 -1.92 -22.79
CA SER A 313 5.35 -1.41 -24.07
C SER A 313 3.82 -1.43 -24.18
N ASP A 314 3.15 -2.23 -23.38
CA ASP A 314 1.70 -2.41 -23.45
C ASP A 314 0.97 -1.62 -22.35
N VAL A 315 1.68 -1.11 -21.34
CA VAL A 315 1.10 -0.48 -20.14
C VAL A 315 0.27 0.75 -20.49
N GLU A 316 0.80 1.66 -21.32
CA GLU A 316 0.12 2.90 -21.73
C GLU A 316 -1.24 2.58 -22.38
N LYS A 317 -1.21 1.74 -23.41
CA LYS A 317 -2.44 1.32 -24.10
C LYS A 317 -3.42 0.60 -23.18
N ALA A 318 -2.94 -0.28 -22.33
CA ALA A 318 -3.78 -0.99 -21.37
C ALA A 318 -4.42 -0.03 -20.36
N THR A 319 -3.72 1.04 -19.97
CA THR A 319 -4.25 2.11 -19.12
C THR A 319 -5.38 2.87 -19.83
N GLU A 320 -5.16 3.28 -21.08
CA GLU A 320 -6.18 3.95 -21.88
C GLU A 320 -7.43 3.10 -22.07
N ASP A 321 -7.25 1.82 -22.44
CA ASP A 321 -8.35 0.86 -22.63
C ASP A 321 -9.16 0.67 -21.33
N PHE A 322 -8.48 0.53 -20.18
CA PHE A 322 -9.13 0.43 -18.88
C PHE A 322 -9.89 1.70 -18.52
N ASN A 323 -9.25 2.87 -18.60
CA ASN A 323 -9.83 4.15 -18.22
C ASN A 323 -11.07 4.46 -19.07
N LYS A 324 -11.02 4.18 -20.38
CA LYS A 324 -12.15 4.34 -21.29
C LYS A 324 -13.31 3.38 -20.95
N MET A 325 -13.00 2.12 -20.60
CA MET A 325 -14.02 1.11 -20.30
C MET A 325 -14.71 1.39 -18.97
N CYS A 326 -13.97 1.84 -17.96
CA CYS A 326 -14.47 2.02 -16.60
C CYS A 326 -14.88 3.46 -16.29
N ASN A 327 -14.59 4.40 -17.18
CA ASN A 327 -14.76 5.86 -16.96
C ASN A 327 -14.05 6.34 -15.68
N ILE A 328 -12.81 5.86 -15.48
CA ILE A 328 -11.92 6.22 -14.38
C ILE A 328 -10.65 6.84 -14.99
N HIS A 329 -10.08 7.85 -14.35
CA HIS A 329 -8.83 8.46 -14.77
C HIS A 329 -7.67 7.95 -13.88
N ALA A 330 -7.42 6.66 -13.97
CA ALA A 330 -6.38 6.00 -13.19
C ALA A 330 -5.00 6.11 -13.85
N SER A 331 -3.97 6.15 -13.02
CA SER A 331 -2.56 6.17 -13.42
C SER A 331 -2.08 4.85 -14.05
N PRO A 332 -0.91 4.83 -14.71
CA PRO A 332 -0.40 3.66 -15.46
C PRO A 332 -0.32 2.34 -14.66
N GLU A 333 -0.32 2.39 -13.35
CA GLU A 333 -0.39 1.21 -12.49
C GLU A 333 -1.61 0.32 -12.81
N VAL A 334 -2.73 0.92 -13.25
CA VAL A 334 -3.92 0.16 -13.64
C VAL A 334 -3.73 -0.63 -14.93
N GLY A 335 -2.93 -0.11 -15.87
CA GLY A 335 -2.57 -0.82 -17.11
C GLY A 335 -1.79 -2.10 -16.84
N VAL A 336 -0.93 -2.08 -15.81
CA VAL A 336 -0.22 -3.27 -15.33
C VAL A 336 -1.21 -4.31 -14.78
N VAL A 337 -2.18 -3.88 -13.96
CA VAL A 337 -3.23 -4.75 -13.40
C VAL A 337 -4.10 -5.34 -14.50
N TRP A 338 -4.52 -4.53 -15.47
CA TRP A 338 -5.36 -4.93 -16.58
C TRP A 338 -4.67 -5.96 -17.49
N SER A 339 -3.40 -5.71 -17.81
CA SER A 339 -2.58 -6.65 -18.58
C SER A 339 -2.37 -7.98 -17.83
N ALA A 340 -2.12 -7.92 -16.52
CA ALA A 340 -1.98 -9.10 -15.67
C ALA A 340 -3.27 -9.93 -15.65
N TYR A 341 -4.43 -9.29 -15.51
CA TYR A 341 -5.74 -9.95 -15.56
C TYR A 341 -5.94 -10.73 -16.86
N HIS A 342 -5.73 -10.08 -18.01
CA HIS A 342 -5.89 -10.73 -19.32
C HIS A 342 -4.90 -11.88 -19.51
N SER A 343 -3.65 -11.72 -19.11
CA SER A 343 -2.65 -12.76 -19.18
C SER A 343 -3.04 -13.99 -18.36
N LEU A 344 -3.50 -13.80 -17.12
CA LEU A 344 -3.87 -14.89 -16.22
C LEU A 344 -5.16 -15.60 -16.67
N LYS A 345 -6.13 -14.84 -17.19
CA LYS A 345 -7.36 -15.40 -17.76
C LYS A 345 -7.07 -16.24 -18.99
N ASN A 346 -6.24 -15.73 -19.91
CA ASN A 346 -5.88 -16.45 -21.13
C ASN A 346 -5.09 -17.74 -20.87
N ARG A 347 -4.33 -17.81 -19.76
CA ARG A 347 -3.61 -19.00 -19.32
C ARG A 347 -4.51 -19.99 -18.55
N GLY A 348 -5.78 -19.65 -18.30
CA GLY A 348 -6.69 -20.46 -17.48
C GLY A 348 -6.34 -20.50 -15.99
N TRP A 349 -5.47 -19.58 -15.50
CA TRP A 349 -5.15 -19.48 -14.07
C TRP A 349 -6.31 -18.84 -13.28
N ILE A 350 -7.07 -17.94 -13.92
CA ILE A 350 -8.34 -17.41 -13.43
C ILE A 350 -9.47 -18.18 -14.11
N GLY A 351 -10.32 -18.85 -13.31
CA GLY A 351 -11.48 -19.58 -13.78
C GLY A 351 -12.61 -18.66 -14.29
N LEU A 352 -13.54 -19.22 -15.04
CA LEU A 352 -14.62 -18.46 -15.68
C LEU A 352 -15.58 -17.79 -14.70
N ASN A 353 -15.81 -18.41 -13.54
CA ASN A 353 -16.79 -17.99 -12.56
C ASN A 353 -16.14 -17.40 -11.29
N GLU A 354 -14.83 -17.22 -11.28
CA GLU A 354 -14.11 -16.68 -10.14
C GLU A 354 -14.34 -15.16 -10.00
N LYS A 355 -14.65 -14.73 -8.79
CA LYS A 355 -14.76 -13.31 -8.44
C LYS A 355 -13.37 -12.70 -8.37
N VAL A 356 -13.10 -11.69 -9.20
CA VAL A 356 -11.80 -11.02 -9.29
C VAL A 356 -11.93 -9.55 -8.94
N VAL A 357 -11.08 -9.08 -8.02
CA VAL A 357 -10.96 -7.66 -7.72
C VAL A 357 -9.69 -7.10 -8.33
N LEU A 358 -9.83 -6.05 -9.14
CA LEU A 358 -8.78 -5.26 -9.75
C LEU A 358 -8.65 -3.92 -9.02
N PHE A 359 -7.46 -3.36 -8.95
CA PHE A 359 -7.21 -2.10 -8.25
C PHE A 359 -6.84 -0.96 -9.20
N ALA A 360 -7.56 0.15 -9.09
CA ALA A 360 -7.17 1.46 -9.59
C ALA A 360 -6.60 2.27 -8.41
N THR A 361 -5.26 2.28 -8.25
CA THR A 361 -4.61 2.70 -7.01
C THR A 361 -4.35 4.20 -6.89
N GLY A 362 -4.46 4.95 -7.96
CA GLY A 362 -4.26 6.40 -7.95
C GLY A 362 -4.68 7.06 -9.24
N ILE A 363 -4.92 8.37 -9.16
CA ILE A 363 -5.24 9.19 -10.34
C ILE A 363 -4.01 9.37 -11.22
N GLU A 364 -4.25 9.56 -12.51
CA GLU A 364 -3.26 10.10 -13.42
C GLU A 364 -3.00 11.58 -13.07
N ARG A 365 -1.73 11.96 -12.97
CA ARG A 365 -1.31 13.35 -12.75
C ARG A 365 -0.56 13.84 -13.98
N CYS A 366 -1.20 14.69 -14.75
CA CYS A 366 -0.63 15.35 -15.92
C CYS A 366 0.23 16.56 -15.56
#